data_4dcb30ef3bef6931c719ce35712d9215
#
_entry.id   4dcb30ef3bef6931c719ce35712d9215
#
_cell.length_a   1.000
_cell.length_b   1.000
_cell.length_c   1.000
_cell.angle_alpha   90.00
_cell.angle_beta   90.00
_cell.angle_gamma   90.00
#
_symmetry.space_group_name_H-M   'P 1'
#
loop_
_entity.id
_entity.type
_entity.pdbx_description
1 polymer ?
#
loop_
_entity_poly.entity_id
_entity_poly.type
_entity_poly.pdbx_seq_one_letter_code
_entity_poly.pdbx_strand_id
1 'polypeptide(L)'
;MGFGWRSWIQYRRTGSTGFRGPRRPPRFTGWVAGAGFLAAIIVGLVAPVLQLFGVVCPIELLHTQLIQASGIFLAVVGVVATFFAQREMGASWRIGVDPSETTTLVRDGVFAIVRNPIFSAMLIFAAGITLMAPNPLAVAGFLLLFTAIELQVRRVEEGSAARIGDI
;
A
#
# COMPACT_ATOMS: atom_id res chain seq x y z
N MET A 1 13.03 2.00 2.38
CA MET A 1 13.94 3.05 1.89
C MET A 1 13.48 3.73 0.59
N GLY A 2 12.53 3.21 -0.17
CA GLY A 2 12.12 3.77 -1.46
C GLY A 2 11.43 5.13 -1.41
N PHE A 3 10.63 5.41 -0.40
CA PHE A 3 9.83 6.65 -0.34
C PHE A 3 10.68 7.92 -0.10
N GLY A 4 11.65 7.88 0.80
CA GLY A 4 12.51 9.04 1.09
C GLY A 4 13.38 9.43 -0.10
N TRP A 5 13.96 8.46 -0.80
CA TRP A 5 14.74 8.69 -2.00
C TRP A 5 13.92 9.31 -3.14
N ARG A 6 12.68 8.83 -3.33
CA ARG A 6 11.76 9.36 -4.34
C ARG A 6 11.30 10.78 -4.01
N SER A 7 10.96 11.07 -2.74
CA SER A 7 10.63 12.43 -2.30
C SER A 7 11.78 13.39 -2.52
N TRP A 8 13.02 12.95 -2.30
CA TRP A 8 14.22 13.75 -2.55
C TRP A 8 14.46 14.03 -4.04
N ILE A 9 14.28 13.00 -4.92
CA ILE A 9 14.36 13.20 -6.38
C ILE A 9 13.25 14.13 -6.87
N GLN A 10 12.05 13.96 -6.35
CA GLN A 10 10.91 14.80 -6.69
C GLN A 10 11.18 16.25 -6.30
N TYR A 11 11.69 16.48 -5.09
CA TYR A 11 12.07 17.81 -4.63
C TYR A 11 13.12 18.47 -5.54
N ARG A 12 14.12 17.73 -5.99
CA ARG A 12 15.14 18.24 -6.92
C ARG A 12 14.60 18.58 -8.31
N ARG A 13 13.56 17.89 -8.78
CA ARG A 13 12.99 18.09 -10.12
C ARG A 13 11.88 19.13 -10.17
N THR A 14 11.09 19.25 -9.11
CA THR A 14 9.85 20.05 -9.11
C THR A 14 9.80 21.09 -7.99
N GLY A 15 10.79 21.14 -7.09
CA GLY A 15 10.78 21.99 -5.91
C GLY A 15 9.77 21.58 -4.84
N SER A 16 9.12 20.40 -4.99
CA SER A 16 8.13 19.86 -4.06
C SER A 16 8.49 18.43 -3.66
N THR A 17 8.41 18.12 -2.38
CA THR A 17 8.64 16.75 -1.87
C THR A 17 7.57 15.75 -2.29
N GLY A 18 6.48 16.20 -2.94
CA GLY A 18 5.30 15.39 -3.25
C GLY A 18 4.45 15.06 -2.03
N PHE A 19 4.89 15.44 -0.83
CA PHE A 19 4.15 15.23 0.40
C PHE A 19 3.32 16.49 0.71
N ARG A 20 2.05 16.45 0.37
CA ARG A 20 1.08 17.48 0.74
C ARG A 20 0.08 16.87 1.72
N GLY A 21 0.09 17.37 2.93
CA GLY A 21 -0.91 17.00 3.93
C GLY A 21 -2.33 17.36 3.48
N PRO A 22 -3.37 16.72 4.03
CA PRO A 22 -4.76 17.01 3.69
C PRO A 22 -5.09 18.46 4.02
N ARG A 23 -5.51 19.25 3.01
CA ARG A 23 -5.96 20.65 3.20
C ARG A 23 -7.29 20.75 3.96
N ARG A 24 -8.05 19.67 4.05
CA ARG A 24 -9.25 19.55 4.89
C ARG A 24 -9.06 18.37 5.83
N PRO A 25 -9.51 18.48 7.09
CA PRO A 25 -9.43 17.36 8.01
C PRO A 25 -10.17 16.16 7.39
N PRO A 26 -9.55 14.99 7.33
CA PRO A 26 -10.22 13.82 6.80
C PRO A 26 -11.47 13.52 7.63
N ARG A 27 -12.58 13.17 6.99
CA ARG A 27 -13.76 12.67 7.69
C ARG A 27 -13.33 11.50 8.59
N PHE A 28 -14.09 11.23 9.67
CA PHE A 28 -13.79 10.17 10.66
C PHE A 28 -13.32 8.86 10.00
N THR A 29 -14.00 8.42 8.94
CA THR A 29 -13.61 7.24 8.15
C THR A 29 -12.21 7.34 7.50
N GLY A 30 -11.61 8.58 7.24
CA GLY A 30 -10.24 8.78 6.74
C GLY A 30 -9.20 8.56 7.80
N TRP A 31 -9.50 8.99 8.99
CA TRP A 31 -8.67 8.70 10.14
C TRP A 31 -8.63 7.20 10.42
N VAL A 32 -9.79 6.52 10.37
CA VAL A 32 -9.90 5.07 10.56
C VAL A 32 -9.11 4.31 9.49
N ALA A 33 -9.27 4.66 8.20
CA ALA A 33 -8.52 4.01 7.13
C ALA A 33 -7.01 4.25 7.23
N GLY A 34 -6.58 5.48 7.54
CA GLY A 34 -5.17 5.82 7.71
C GLY A 34 -4.54 5.15 8.93
N ALA A 35 -5.24 5.17 10.07
CA ALA A 35 -4.78 4.49 11.28
C ALA A 35 -4.74 2.97 11.11
N GLY A 36 -5.76 2.39 10.46
CA GLY A 36 -5.80 0.97 10.12
C GLY A 36 -4.66 0.56 9.20
N PHE A 37 -4.35 1.39 8.20
CA PHE A 37 -3.22 1.17 7.30
C PHE A 37 -1.88 1.19 8.04
N LEU A 38 -1.65 2.19 8.90
CA LEU A 38 -0.44 2.26 9.71
C LEU A 38 -0.32 1.09 10.69
N ALA A 39 -1.41 0.74 11.37
CA ALA A 39 -1.45 -0.41 12.26
C ALA A 39 -1.14 -1.72 11.52
N ALA A 40 -1.69 -1.90 10.31
CA ALA A 40 -1.42 -3.07 9.48
C ALA A 40 0.07 -3.19 9.10
N ILE A 41 0.73 -2.08 8.77
CA ILE A 41 2.17 -2.06 8.49
C ILE A 41 2.95 -2.47 9.74
N ILE A 42 2.63 -1.90 10.89
CA ILE A 42 3.32 -2.23 12.15
C ILE A 42 3.14 -3.71 12.48
N VAL A 43 1.92 -4.22 12.43
CA VAL A 43 1.62 -5.63 12.70
C VAL A 43 2.33 -6.54 11.70
N GLY A 44 2.30 -6.20 10.40
CA GLY A 44 2.96 -6.96 9.34
C GLY A 44 4.49 -7.05 9.49
N LEU A 45 5.12 -6.01 10.05
CA LEU A 45 6.57 -6.01 10.35
C LEU A 45 6.90 -6.73 11.66
N VAL A 46 6.06 -6.57 12.67
CA VAL A 46 6.28 -7.14 14.01
C VAL A 46 5.98 -8.64 14.04
N ALA A 47 4.96 -9.11 13.34
CA ALA A 47 4.52 -10.50 13.38
C ALA A 47 5.62 -11.52 12.99
N PRO A 48 6.40 -11.34 11.89
CA PRO A 48 7.53 -12.22 11.58
C PRO A 48 8.60 -12.20 12.65
N VAL A 49 8.89 -11.03 13.22
CA VAL A 49 9.90 -10.87 14.26
C VAL A 49 9.48 -11.61 15.53
N LEU A 50 8.23 -11.49 15.96
CA LEU A 50 7.71 -12.23 17.12
C LEU A 50 7.74 -13.75 16.90
N GLN A 51 7.50 -14.21 15.67
CA GLN A 51 7.62 -15.63 15.32
C GLN A 51 9.07 -16.10 15.41
N LEU A 52 10.06 -15.31 14.97
CA LEU A 52 11.49 -15.63 15.07
C LEU A 52 11.95 -15.75 16.53
N PHE A 53 11.39 -14.92 17.42
CA PHE A 53 11.68 -15.00 18.87
C PHE A 53 10.84 -16.06 19.61
N GLY A 54 10.01 -16.82 18.90
CA GLY A 54 9.17 -17.86 19.50
C GLY A 54 8.00 -17.33 20.35
N VAL A 55 7.70 -16.03 20.27
CA VAL A 55 6.59 -15.40 21.00
C VAL A 55 5.23 -15.78 20.41
N VAL A 56 5.19 -15.92 19.07
CA VAL A 56 3.99 -16.33 18.34
C VAL A 56 4.29 -17.61 17.58
N CYS A 57 3.45 -18.64 17.78
CA CYS A 57 3.60 -19.92 17.10
C CYS A 57 3.18 -19.80 15.62
N PRO A 58 3.91 -20.46 14.71
CA PRO A 58 3.50 -20.57 13.32
C PRO A 58 2.22 -21.41 13.19
N ILE A 59 1.46 -21.16 12.12
CA ILE A 59 0.35 -22.01 11.72
C ILE A 59 0.95 -23.25 11.04
N GLU A 60 0.96 -24.40 11.70
CA GLU A 60 1.64 -25.62 11.25
C GLU A 60 1.26 -26.01 9.82
N LEU A 61 -0.02 -25.92 9.46
CA LEU A 61 -0.51 -26.25 8.13
C LEU A 61 0.14 -25.40 7.02
N LEU A 62 0.48 -24.16 7.32
CA LEU A 62 1.08 -23.21 6.39
C LEU A 62 2.60 -23.14 6.54
N HIS A 63 3.17 -23.73 7.58
CA HIS A 63 4.58 -23.65 7.89
C HIS A 63 5.38 -24.72 7.14
N THR A 64 5.29 -24.73 5.81
CA THR A 64 6.02 -25.67 4.94
C THR A 64 7.02 -24.90 4.08
N GLN A 65 8.13 -25.57 3.71
CA GLN A 65 9.15 -24.97 2.86
C GLN A 65 8.62 -24.42 1.54
N LEU A 66 7.65 -25.14 0.94
CA LEU A 66 7.04 -24.71 -0.32
C LEU A 66 6.24 -23.42 -0.16
N ILE A 67 5.44 -23.31 0.90
CA ILE A 67 4.65 -22.10 1.20
C ILE A 67 5.57 -20.93 1.52
N GLN A 68 6.61 -21.16 2.32
CA GLN A 68 7.59 -20.10 2.65
C GLN A 68 8.36 -19.63 1.40
N ALA A 69 8.80 -20.55 0.54
CA ALA A 69 9.44 -20.19 -0.73
C ALA A 69 8.51 -19.40 -1.65
N SER A 70 7.23 -19.80 -1.72
CA SER A 70 6.21 -19.03 -2.45
C SER A 70 6.01 -17.64 -1.85
N GLY A 71 6.07 -17.52 -0.52
CA GLY A 71 6.02 -16.25 0.20
C GLY A 71 7.18 -15.32 -0.19
N ILE A 72 8.40 -15.85 -0.20
CA ILE A 72 9.58 -15.10 -0.63
C ILE A 72 9.42 -14.61 -2.08
N PHE A 73 9.00 -15.50 -2.98
CA PHE A 73 8.75 -15.15 -4.38
C PHE A 73 7.72 -14.01 -4.51
N LEU A 74 6.58 -14.11 -3.83
CA LEU A 74 5.55 -13.06 -3.85
C LEU A 74 6.05 -11.74 -3.24
N ALA A 75 6.84 -11.79 -2.17
CA ALA A 75 7.41 -10.59 -1.58
C ALA A 75 8.35 -9.88 -2.57
N VAL A 76 9.21 -10.63 -3.27
CA VAL A 76 10.09 -10.07 -4.32
C VAL A 76 9.26 -9.48 -5.45
N VAL A 77 8.24 -10.19 -5.94
CA VAL A 77 7.33 -9.69 -6.99
C VAL A 77 6.65 -8.40 -6.54
N GLY A 78 6.16 -8.33 -5.30
CA GLY A 78 5.54 -7.11 -4.74
C GLY A 78 6.49 -5.92 -4.69
N VAL A 79 7.75 -6.13 -4.30
CA VAL A 79 8.78 -5.07 -4.31
C VAL A 79 9.05 -4.58 -5.73
N VAL A 80 9.25 -5.51 -6.67
CA VAL A 80 9.51 -5.18 -8.08
C VAL A 80 8.34 -4.45 -8.70
N ALA A 81 7.09 -4.93 -8.47
CA ALA A 81 5.88 -4.28 -8.95
C ALA A 81 5.72 -2.86 -8.36
N THR A 82 6.03 -2.67 -7.08
CA THR A 82 6.03 -1.34 -6.46
C THR A 82 7.03 -0.41 -7.12
N PHE A 83 8.23 -0.91 -7.43
CA PHE A 83 9.26 -0.12 -8.11
C PHE A 83 8.81 0.32 -9.51
N PHE A 84 8.24 -0.60 -10.30
CA PHE A 84 7.73 -0.28 -11.64
C PHE A 84 6.54 0.70 -11.57
N ALA A 85 5.57 0.46 -10.69
CA ALA A 85 4.44 1.37 -10.50
C ALA A 85 4.91 2.79 -10.15
N GLN A 86 5.89 2.93 -9.25
CA GLN A 86 6.46 4.23 -8.90
C GLN A 86 7.22 4.88 -10.07
N ARG A 87 7.91 4.07 -10.89
CA ARG A 87 8.65 4.58 -12.04
C ARG A 87 7.71 5.13 -13.11
N GLU A 88 6.63 4.43 -13.41
CA GLU A 88 5.66 4.83 -14.43
C GLU A 88 4.86 6.08 -14.02
N MET A 89 4.60 6.28 -12.73
CA MET A 89 3.99 7.53 -12.23
C MET A 89 4.87 8.77 -12.49
N GLY A 90 6.19 8.61 -12.63
CA GLY A 90 7.11 9.68 -12.98
C GLY A 90 6.93 10.97 -12.16
N ALA A 91 6.71 12.10 -12.84
CA ALA A 91 6.47 13.41 -12.23
C ALA A 91 5.08 13.52 -11.58
N SER A 92 4.14 12.64 -11.94
CA SER A 92 2.79 12.58 -11.34
C SER A 92 2.76 11.84 -10.00
N TRP A 93 3.90 11.27 -9.56
CA TRP A 93 3.97 10.57 -8.28
C TRP A 93 3.76 11.53 -7.09
N ARG A 94 2.74 11.23 -6.28
CA ARG A 94 2.39 12.02 -5.08
C ARG A 94 1.84 11.11 -3.99
N ILE A 95 2.01 11.55 -2.75
CA ILE A 95 1.34 10.96 -1.59
C ILE A 95 0.18 11.88 -1.22
N GLY A 96 -1.05 11.45 -1.45
CA GLY A 96 -2.28 12.21 -1.19
C GLY A 96 -2.95 12.71 -2.47
N VAL A 97 -4.24 13.01 -2.37
CA VAL A 97 -5.07 13.54 -3.46
C VAL A 97 -5.30 15.03 -3.23
N ASP A 98 -4.86 15.89 -4.14
CA ASP A 98 -5.22 17.31 -4.17
C ASP A 98 -6.31 17.52 -5.24
N PRO A 99 -7.54 17.84 -4.84
CA PRO A 99 -8.64 18.05 -5.79
C PRO A 99 -8.51 19.29 -6.67
N SER A 100 -7.58 20.20 -6.36
CA SER A 100 -7.40 21.47 -7.07
C SER A 100 -6.38 21.40 -8.20
N GLU A 101 -5.65 20.28 -8.36
CA GLU A 101 -4.67 20.10 -9.42
C GLU A 101 -5.21 19.18 -10.53
N THR A 102 -5.23 19.68 -11.75
CA THR A 102 -5.42 18.88 -12.97
C THR A 102 -4.15 18.07 -13.22
N THR A 103 -4.07 16.88 -12.63
CA THR A 103 -3.06 15.88 -13.00
C THR A 103 -3.55 15.11 -14.20
N THR A 104 -2.72 14.99 -15.23
CA THR A 104 -2.99 14.07 -16.34
C THR A 104 -3.13 12.66 -15.79
N LEU A 105 -4.26 12.03 -16.05
CA LEU A 105 -4.53 10.66 -15.62
C LEU A 105 -3.58 9.73 -16.37
N VAL A 106 -2.66 9.09 -15.66
CA VAL A 106 -1.78 8.09 -16.25
C VAL A 106 -2.62 6.85 -16.56
N ARG A 107 -2.79 6.56 -17.85
CA ARG A 107 -3.59 5.42 -18.34
C ARG A 107 -2.76 4.37 -19.06
N ASP A 108 -1.44 4.59 -19.14
CA ASP A 108 -0.52 3.72 -19.88
C ASP A 108 0.20 2.74 -18.94
N GLY A 109 0.78 1.68 -19.50
CA GLY A 109 1.55 0.68 -18.77
C GLY A 109 0.72 -0.13 -17.77
N VAL A 110 1.21 -0.32 -16.54
CA VAL A 110 0.50 -1.08 -15.49
C VAL A 110 -0.82 -0.44 -15.08
N PHE A 111 -1.00 0.88 -15.28
CA PHE A 111 -2.25 1.59 -15.00
C PHE A 111 -3.37 1.27 -15.99
N ALA A 112 -3.04 0.71 -17.16
CA ALA A 112 -4.03 0.20 -18.11
C ALA A 112 -4.68 -1.11 -17.63
N ILE A 113 -3.96 -1.88 -16.79
CA ILE A 113 -4.37 -3.21 -16.32
C ILE A 113 -4.98 -3.14 -14.92
N VAL A 114 -4.42 -2.31 -14.04
CA VAL A 114 -4.80 -2.22 -12.62
C VAL A 114 -5.08 -0.78 -12.24
N ARG A 115 -6.28 -0.50 -11.71
CA ARG A 115 -6.71 0.85 -11.28
C ARG A 115 -5.77 1.47 -10.23
N ASN A 116 -5.21 0.65 -9.36
CA ASN A 116 -4.27 1.12 -8.34
C ASN A 116 -3.09 0.15 -8.17
N PRO A 117 -2.08 0.23 -9.08
CA PRO A 117 -0.99 -0.74 -9.10
C PRO A 117 -0.13 -0.72 -7.85
N ILE A 118 -0.01 0.42 -7.15
CA ILE A 118 0.75 0.50 -5.90
C ILE A 118 0.07 -0.29 -4.79
N PHE A 119 -1.25 -0.15 -4.61
CA PHE A 119 -1.97 -0.90 -3.59
C PHE A 119 -1.98 -2.39 -3.89
N SER A 120 -2.13 -2.77 -5.16
CA SER A 120 -2.02 -4.17 -5.58
C SER A 120 -0.64 -4.76 -5.28
N ALA A 121 0.43 -4.02 -5.59
CA ALA A 121 1.80 -4.43 -5.29
C ALA A 121 2.05 -4.55 -3.78
N MET A 122 1.49 -3.66 -2.97
CA MET A 122 1.57 -3.72 -1.51
C MET A 122 0.84 -4.95 -0.94
N LEU A 123 -0.32 -5.30 -1.49
CA LEU A 123 -1.07 -6.50 -1.08
C LEU A 123 -0.30 -7.78 -1.45
N ILE A 124 0.31 -7.84 -2.64
CA ILE A 124 1.16 -8.96 -3.05
C ILE A 124 2.37 -9.08 -2.10
N PHE A 125 3.02 -7.98 -1.78
CA PHE A 125 4.12 -7.96 -0.83
C PHE A 125 3.71 -8.44 0.56
N ALA A 126 2.59 -7.93 1.08
CA ALA A 126 2.07 -8.30 2.40
C ALA A 126 1.65 -9.77 2.46
N ALA A 127 1.03 -10.29 1.39
CA ALA A 127 0.73 -11.72 1.26
C ALA A 127 2.01 -12.56 1.28
N GLY A 128 3.06 -12.11 0.57
CA GLY A 128 4.37 -12.75 0.58
C GLY A 128 4.97 -12.83 1.97
N ILE A 129 4.99 -11.75 2.73
CA ILE A 129 5.48 -11.72 4.13
C ILE A 129 4.65 -12.64 5.03
N THR A 130 3.33 -12.64 4.87
CA THR A 130 2.42 -13.50 5.64
C THR A 130 2.68 -14.98 5.39
N LEU A 131 2.95 -15.38 4.14
CA LEU A 131 3.28 -16.76 3.78
C LEU A 131 4.71 -17.16 4.18
N MET A 132 5.64 -16.21 4.19
CA MET A 132 7.03 -16.44 4.64
C MET A 132 7.09 -16.74 6.14
N ALA A 133 6.28 -16.07 6.94
CA ALA A 133 6.17 -16.25 8.38
C ALA A 133 4.70 -16.42 8.79
N PRO A 134 4.07 -17.57 8.46
CA PRO A 134 2.64 -17.77 8.64
C PRO A 134 2.29 -17.94 10.11
N ASN A 135 1.73 -16.90 10.70
CA ASN A 135 1.22 -16.91 12.07
C ASN A 135 -0.09 -16.12 12.15
N PRO A 136 -0.91 -16.33 13.20
CA PRO A 136 -2.20 -15.66 13.31
C PRO A 136 -2.12 -14.13 13.28
N LEU A 137 -1.05 -13.55 13.83
CA LEU A 137 -0.84 -12.11 13.86
C LEU A 137 -0.53 -11.56 12.45
N ALA A 138 0.29 -12.29 11.66
CA ALA A 138 0.58 -11.92 10.27
C ALA A 138 -0.69 -11.95 9.41
N VAL A 139 -1.52 -12.98 9.57
CA VAL A 139 -2.82 -13.10 8.87
C VAL A 139 -3.74 -11.94 9.26
N ALA A 140 -3.85 -11.63 10.56
CA ALA A 140 -4.65 -10.49 11.03
C ALA A 140 -4.13 -9.16 10.46
N GLY A 141 -2.81 -8.95 10.41
CA GLY A 141 -2.18 -7.77 9.79
C GLY A 141 -2.48 -7.66 8.30
N PHE A 142 -2.45 -8.78 7.56
CA PHE A 142 -2.81 -8.80 6.15
C PHE A 142 -4.28 -8.43 5.91
N LEU A 143 -5.21 -9.02 6.68
CA LEU A 143 -6.64 -8.71 6.59
C LEU A 143 -6.93 -7.25 6.97
N LEU A 144 -6.22 -6.71 7.95
CA LEU A 144 -6.33 -5.30 8.32
C LEU A 144 -5.83 -4.39 7.19
N LEU A 145 -4.71 -4.74 6.55
CA LEU A 145 -4.20 -3.99 5.40
C LEU A 145 -5.19 -4.01 4.24
N PHE A 146 -5.73 -5.19 3.93
CA PHE A 146 -6.72 -5.36 2.86
C PHE A 146 -7.94 -4.48 3.09
N THR A 147 -8.52 -4.53 4.30
CA THR A 147 -9.69 -3.72 4.65
C THR A 147 -9.39 -2.22 4.67
N ALA A 148 -8.21 -1.81 5.14
CA ALA A 148 -7.81 -0.40 5.14
C ALA A 148 -7.65 0.15 3.70
N ILE A 149 -7.06 -0.62 2.80
CA ILE A 149 -6.93 -0.26 1.39
C ILE A 149 -8.31 -0.20 0.72
N GLU A 150 -9.17 -1.17 0.95
CA GLU A 150 -10.53 -1.22 0.39
C GLU A 150 -11.35 0.02 0.82
N LEU A 151 -11.30 0.37 2.10
CA LEU A 151 -11.93 1.58 2.62
C LEU A 151 -11.36 2.86 1.98
N GLN A 152 -10.07 2.88 1.69
CA GLN A 152 -9.42 4.04 1.09
C GLN A 152 -9.78 4.19 -0.38
N VAL A 153 -9.88 3.09 -1.14
CA VAL A 153 -10.28 3.09 -2.56
C VAL A 153 -11.74 3.51 -2.72
N ARG A 154 -12.66 2.94 -1.95
CA ARG A 154 -14.10 3.27 -2.00
C ARG A 154 -14.35 4.76 -1.76
N ARG A 155 -13.57 5.41 -0.91
CA ARG A 155 -13.67 6.83 -0.65
C ARG A 155 -13.32 7.73 -1.81
N VAL A 156 -12.31 7.35 -2.58
CA VAL A 156 -11.93 8.10 -3.79
C VAL A 156 -13.07 8.04 -4.79
N GLU A 157 -13.76 6.90 -4.89
CA GLU A 157 -14.91 6.72 -5.77
C GLU A 157 -16.13 7.55 -5.32
N GLU A 158 -16.47 7.53 -4.02
CA GLU A 158 -17.57 8.34 -3.47
C GLU A 158 -17.33 9.85 -3.62
N GLY A 159 -16.10 10.30 -3.38
CA GLY A 159 -15.72 11.71 -3.57
C GLY A 159 -15.76 12.18 -5.02
N SER A 160 -15.61 11.26 -5.98
CA SER A 160 -15.71 11.55 -7.42
C SER A 160 -17.17 11.54 -7.88
N ALA A 161 -17.98 10.61 -7.40
CA ALA A 161 -19.40 10.52 -7.74
C ALA A 161 -20.21 11.73 -7.22
N ALA A 162 -19.91 12.20 -6.00
CA ALA A 162 -20.55 13.38 -5.43
C ALA A 162 -20.29 14.66 -6.24
N ARG A 163 -19.16 14.75 -6.96
CA ARG A 163 -18.84 15.90 -7.81
C ARG A 163 -19.53 15.90 -9.18
N ILE A 164 -19.88 14.72 -9.69
CA ILE A 164 -20.58 14.59 -10.98
C ILE A 164 -22.08 14.85 -10.82
N GLY A 165 -22.62 14.65 -9.61
CA GLY A 165 -24.03 14.90 -9.30
C GLY A 165 -24.38 16.37 -9.03
N ASP A 166 -23.39 17.26 -8.87
CA ASP A 166 -23.55 18.70 -8.60
C ASP A 166 -23.39 19.57 -9.89
N ILE A 167 -23.30 18.96 -11.06
CA ILE A 167 -23.31 19.64 -12.39
C ILE A 167 -24.61 19.35 -13.09
#